data_f66d2103d0082766cf3a5bc002d1e895
#
_entry.id   f66d2103d0082766cf3a5bc002d1e895
#
_cell.length_a   1.000
_cell.length_b   1.000
_cell.length_c   1.000
_cell.angle_alpha   90.00
_cell.angle_beta   90.00
_cell.angle_gamma   90.00
#
_symmetry.space_group_name_H-M   'P 1'
#
loop_
_entity.id
_entity.type
_entity.pdbx_description
1 polymer ?
#
loop_
_entity_poly.entity_id
_entity_poly.type
_entity_poly.pdbx_seq_one_letter_code
_entity_poly.pdbx_strand_id
1 'polypeptide(L)'
;MPFWKRKSKELGTPAHGPDFSDVDTREKALALVEKGQLEPLYLMPPEFGGAEDPRNIVYVPIGIADIKRSTDLNVIAPLVESGDLQNYSAVPEYRGRSFIPMAIKIEASDPKRFECEINIWGEALDRETELQRPDSG
;
A
#
# COMPACT_ATOMS: atom_id res chain seq x y z
N MET A 1 0.32 0.10 -21.62
CA MET A 1 -0.06 0.99 -22.45
C MET A 1 -0.12 2.39 -22.06
N PRO A 2 0.74 3.11 -22.55
CA PRO A 2 0.80 4.51 -22.21
C PRO A 2 -0.38 5.32 -22.67
N PHE A 3 -1.09 4.90 -23.67
CA PHE A 3 -2.15 5.76 -24.16
C PHE A 3 -3.33 5.85 -23.21
N TRP A 4 -3.60 4.84 -22.42
CA TRP A 4 -4.69 4.96 -21.47
C TRP A 4 -4.31 5.90 -20.33
N LYS A 5 -3.05 6.01 -20.02
CA LYS A 5 -2.61 6.99 -19.05
C LYS A 5 -2.81 8.39 -19.59
N ARG A 6 -2.48 8.60 -20.85
CA ARG A 6 -2.69 9.90 -21.44
C ARG A 6 -4.15 10.27 -21.47
N LYS A 7 -4.99 9.28 -21.72
CA LYS A 7 -6.40 9.53 -21.70
C LYS A 7 -6.86 10.05 -20.38
N SER A 8 -6.41 9.46 -19.31
CA SER A 8 -6.76 9.91 -18.00
C SER A 8 -6.38 11.36 -17.79
N LYS A 9 -5.20 11.73 -18.23
CA LYS A 9 -4.77 13.10 -18.10
C LYS A 9 -5.65 14.04 -18.90
N GLU A 10 -6.02 13.61 -20.07
CA GLU A 10 -6.85 14.46 -20.94
C GLU A 10 -8.20 14.70 -20.34
N LEU A 11 -8.68 13.78 -19.55
CA LEU A 11 -9.97 13.94 -18.93
C LEU A 11 -9.89 14.72 -17.62
N GLY A 12 -8.73 15.26 -17.32
CA GLY A 12 -8.59 16.02 -16.09
C GLY A 12 -8.20 15.21 -14.88
N THR A 13 -7.99 13.93 -15.08
CA THR A 13 -7.56 13.07 -13.97
C THR A 13 -6.09 13.34 -13.65
N PRO A 14 -5.76 13.51 -12.39
CA PRO A 14 -4.35 13.72 -12.05
C PRO A 14 -3.49 12.56 -12.49
N ALA A 15 -2.27 12.85 -12.89
CA ALA A 15 -1.34 11.84 -13.34
C ALA A 15 -1.01 10.84 -12.23
N HIS A 16 -1.11 11.26 -10.98
CA HIS A 16 -0.76 10.44 -9.83
C HIS A 16 -1.98 9.90 -9.12
N GLY A 17 -3.09 9.77 -9.85
CA GLY A 17 -4.31 9.25 -9.27
C GLY A 17 -5.03 10.29 -8.43
N PRO A 18 -5.92 9.85 -7.55
CA PRO A 18 -6.65 10.78 -6.69
C PRO A 18 -5.68 11.50 -5.76
N ASP A 19 -6.11 12.67 -5.32
CA ASP A 19 -5.31 13.49 -4.43
C ASP A 19 -5.95 13.47 -3.06
N PHE A 20 -5.26 12.88 -2.09
CA PHE A 20 -5.77 12.78 -0.73
C PHE A 20 -5.10 13.77 0.20
N SER A 21 -4.51 14.83 -0.35
CA SER A 21 -3.80 15.82 0.48
C SER A 21 -4.70 16.46 1.52
N ASP A 22 -5.98 16.62 1.22
CA ASP A 22 -6.90 17.27 2.14
C ASP A 22 -7.49 16.34 3.19
N VAL A 23 -7.20 15.04 3.10
CA VAL A 23 -7.69 14.09 4.09
C VAL A 23 -6.65 14.04 5.20
N ASP A 24 -6.72 15.00 6.09
CA ASP A 24 -5.67 15.19 7.09
C ASP A 24 -6.11 14.83 8.51
N THR A 25 -7.26 14.18 8.65
CA THR A 25 -7.70 13.70 9.96
C THR A 25 -8.29 12.32 9.81
N ARG A 26 -8.36 11.63 10.95
CA ARG A 26 -8.99 10.32 10.98
C ARG A 26 -10.46 10.42 10.61
N GLU A 27 -11.13 11.47 11.10
CA GLU A 27 -12.55 11.66 10.83
C GLU A 27 -12.83 11.80 9.34
N LYS A 28 -11.97 12.53 8.64
CA LYS A 28 -12.15 12.67 7.20
C LYS A 28 -11.95 11.34 6.49
N ALA A 29 -10.96 10.57 6.95
CA ALA A 29 -10.73 9.26 6.37
C ALA A 29 -11.91 8.33 6.62
N LEU A 30 -12.44 8.33 7.83
CA LEU A 30 -13.58 7.47 8.15
C LEU A 30 -14.83 7.86 7.38
N ALA A 31 -15.00 9.14 7.11
CA ALA A 31 -16.13 9.58 6.29
C ALA A 31 -16.04 8.99 4.89
N LEU A 32 -14.82 8.89 4.34
CA LEU A 32 -14.63 8.29 3.03
C LEU A 32 -14.81 6.78 3.07
N VAL A 33 -14.49 6.15 4.19
CA VAL A 33 -14.77 4.72 4.34
C VAL A 33 -16.28 4.50 4.28
N GLU A 34 -17.04 5.35 4.94
CA GLU A 34 -18.50 5.19 4.93
C GLU A 34 -19.08 5.40 3.55
N LYS A 35 -18.44 6.21 2.74
CA LYS A 35 -18.89 6.41 1.37
C LYS A 35 -18.42 5.32 0.43
N GLY A 36 -17.68 4.35 0.92
CA GLY A 36 -17.18 3.26 0.09
C GLY A 36 -16.00 3.64 -0.78
N GLN A 37 -15.31 4.72 -0.45
CA GLN A 37 -14.16 5.16 -1.23
C GLN A 37 -12.83 4.72 -0.64
N LEU A 38 -12.80 4.46 0.64
CA LEU A 38 -11.61 3.95 1.32
C LEU A 38 -11.97 2.70 2.09
N GLU A 39 -10.95 1.95 2.46
CA GLU A 39 -11.12 0.75 3.26
C GLU A 39 -9.96 0.65 4.23
N PRO A 40 -10.14 -0.06 5.35
CA PRO A 40 -9.02 -0.25 6.28
C PRO A 40 -8.03 -1.27 5.73
N LEU A 41 -6.79 -1.09 6.13
CA LEU A 41 -5.71 -1.99 5.76
C LEU A 41 -4.85 -2.21 7.00
N TYR A 42 -4.59 -3.49 7.32
CA TYR A 42 -3.73 -3.82 8.45
C TYR A 42 -2.29 -3.86 8.00
N LEU A 43 -1.44 -3.09 8.68
CA LEU A 43 -0.02 -3.10 8.37
C LEU A 43 0.57 -4.46 8.71
N MET A 44 0.38 -4.92 9.95
CA MET A 44 0.73 -6.28 10.31
C MET A 44 -0.54 -7.12 10.18
N PRO A 45 -0.56 -8.10 9.27
CA PRO A 45 -1.79 -8.88 9.07
C PRO A 45 -2.17 -9.66 10.33
N PRO A 46 -3.46 -9.86 10.55
CA PRO A 46 -3.87 -10.70 11.68
C PRO A 46 -3.24 -12.08 11.64
N GLU A 47 -3.04 -12.61 10.44
CA GLU A 47 -2.43 -13.93 10.28
C GLU A 47 -1.01 -13.97 10.81
N PHE A 48 -0.35 -12.82 10.87
CA PHE A 48 1.01 -12.71 11.41
C PHE A 48 0.99 -12.15 12.84
N GLY A 49 -0.17 -12.09 13.46
CA GLY A 49 -0.26 -11.61 14.83
C GLY A 49 -0.63 -10.15 14.97
N GLY A 50 -1.05 -9.50 13.90
CA GLY A 50 -1.42 -8.09 13.97
C GLY A 50 -2.69 -7.88 14.77
N ALA A 51 -2.74 -6.75 15.48
CA ALA A 51 -3.85 -6.42 16.35
C ALA A 51 -4.77 -5.40 15.70
N GLU A 52 -5.99 -5.33 16.19
CA GLU A 52 -6.92 -4.31 15.77
C GLU A 52 -6.66 -3.07 16.58
N ASP A 53 -5.58 -2.40 16.28
CA ASP A 53 -5.11 -1.24 17.00
C ASP A 53 -4.99 -0.11 15.99
N PRO A 54 -5.39 1.12 16.32
CA PRO A 54 -5.29 2.21 15.36
C PRO A 54 -3.90 2.39 14.78
N ARG A 55 -2.87 2.01 15.53
CA ARG A 55 -1.50 2.13 15.01
C ARG A 55 -1.19 1.07 13.97
N ASN A 56 -2.01 0.04 13.87
CA ASN A 56 -1.82 -1.03 12.90
C ASN A 56 -2.78 -0.92 11.72
N ILE A 57 -3.61 0.11 11.68
CA ILE A 57 -4.63 0.25 10.66
C ILE A 57 -4.45 1.57 9.95
N VAL A 58 -4.39 1.49 8.62
CA VAL A 58 -4.39 2.69 7.79
C VAL A 58 -5.57 2.57 6.83
N TYR A 59 -5.89 3.66 6.16
CA TYR A 59 -7.04 3.70 5.26
C TYR A 59 -6.55 3.97 3.85
N VAL A 60 -7.03 3.19 2.90
CA VAL A 60 -6.51 3.19 1.54
C VAL A 60 -7.68 3.11 0.56
N PRO A 61 -7.46 3.48 -0.71
CA PRO A 61 -8.49 3.30 -1.72
C PRO A 61 -8.88 1.84 -1.86
N ILE A 62 -10.12 1.63 -2.29
CA ILE A 62 -10.65 0.28 -2.44
C ILE A 62 -9.76 -0.52 -3.39
N GLY A 63 -9.43 -1.73 -3.00
CA GLY A 63 -8.61 -2.64 -3.79
C GLY A 63 -7.18 -2.75 -3.32
N ILE A 64 -6.68 -1.73 -2.63
CA ILE A 64 -5.29 -1.76 -2.15
C ILE A 64 -5.12 -2.80 -1.05
N ALA A 65 -6.12 -2.94 -0.18
CA ALA A 65 -6.01 -3.94 0.89
C ALA A 65 -5.93 -5.34 0.32
N ASP A 66 -6.65 -5.61 -0.77
CA ASP A 66 -6.59 -6.93 -1.40
C ASP A 66 -5.23 -7.19 -2.01
N ILE A 67 -4.61 -6.16 -2.59
CA ILE A 67 -3.28 -6.31 -3.17
C ILE A 67 -2.29 -6.68 -2.07
N LYS A 68 -2.35 -5.97 -0.95
CA LYS A 68 -1.43 -6.26 0.13
C LYS A 68 -1.69 -7.65 0.71
N ARG A 69 -2.96 -8.00 0.91
CA ARG A 69 -3.30 -9.28 1.47
C ARG A 69 -2.82 -10.42 0.56
N SER A 70 -2.94 -10.24 -0.75
CA SER A 70 -2.46 -11.24 -1.68
C SER A 70 -0.95 -11.43 -1.54
N THR A 71 -0.21 -10.34 -1.43
CA THR A 71 1.24 -10.43 -1.23
C THR A 71 1.56 -11.12 0.09
N ASP A 72 0.89 -10.71 1.16
CA ASP A 72 1.18 -11.26 2.48
C ASP A 72 0.88 -12.76 2.53
N LEU A 73 -0.23 -13.19 1.97
CA LEU A 73 -0.66 -14.58 2.13
C LEU A 73 -0.11 -15.50 1.06
N ASN A 74 0.11 -14.99 -0.15
CA ASN A 74 0.53 -15.86 -1.25
C ASN A 74 2.02 -15.84 -1.49
N VAL A 75 2.72 -14.80 -1.06
CA VAL A 75 4.16 -14.70 -1.27
C VAL A 75 4.91 -14.82 0.03
N ILE A 76 4.54 -14.05 1.03
CA ILE A 76 5.31 -13.97 2.26
C ILE A 76 5.01 -15.13 3.20
N ALA A 77 3.73 -15.45 3.40
CA ALA A 77 3.37 -16.50 4.36
C ALA A 77 4.04 -17.84 4.05
N PRO A 78 4.09 -18.30 2.78
CA PRO A 78 4.79 -19.56 2.53
C PRO A 78 6.26 -19.51 2.93
N LEU A 79 6.92 -18.37 2.74
CA LEU A 79 8.33 -18.23 3.12
C LEU A 79 8.48 -18.17 4.63
N VAL A 80 7.49 -17.60 5.32
CA VAL A 80 7.51 -17.62 6.78
C VAL A 80 7.37 -19.06 7.27
N GLU A 81 6.46 -19.81 6.67
CA GLU A 81 6.23 -21.19 7.08
C GLU A 81 7.42 -22.07 6.84
N SER A 82 8.18 -21.79 5.81
CA SER A 82 9.37 -22.58 5.51
C SER A 82 10.59 -22.15 6.31
N GLY A 83 10.44 -21.09 7.12
CA GLY A 83 11.56 -20.61 7.91
C GLY A 83 12.48 -19.66 7.19
N ASP A 84 12.13 -19.29 5.97
CA ASP A 84 12.98 -18.39 5.18
C ASP A 84 12.85 -16.93 5.57
N LEU A 85 11.74 -16.56 6.19
CA LEU A 85 11.52 -15.18 6.65
C LEU A 85 11.02 -15.23 8.07
N GLN A 86 11.65 -14.46 8.95
CA GLN A 86 11.28 -14.42 10.35
C GLN A 86 10.88 -13.03 10.81
N ASN A 87 11.26 -12.01 10.07
CA ASN A 87 10.94 -10.62 10.41
C ASN A 87 10.06 -10.03 9.31
N TYR A 88 9.11 -9.20 9.72
CA TYR A 88 8.17 -8.59 8.80
C TYR A 88 7.88 -7.17 9.25
N SER A 89 7.83 -6.25 8.32
CA SER A 89 7.37 -4.91 8.61
C SER A 89 6.65 -4.35 7.40
N ALA A 90 5.66 -3.52 7.67
CA ALA A 90 4.96 -2.77 6.65
C ALA A 90 4.88 -1.33 7.13
N VAL A 91 5.51 -0.43 6.40
CA VAL A 91 5.67 0.95 6.81
C VAL A 91 4.96 1.86 5.82
N PRO A 92 3.99 2.64 6.30
CA PRO A 92 3.31 3.58 5.43
C PRO A 92 4.15 4.83 5.21
N GLU A 93 4.07 5.35 4.02
CA GLU A 93 4.72 6.61 3.69
C GLU A 93 3.63 7.62 3.38
N TYR A 94 3.70 8.79 4.01
CA TYR A 94 2.67 9.81 3.86
C TYR A 94 3.20 11.01 3.11
N ARG A 95 2.31 11.74 2.49
CA ARG A 95 2.66 12.99 1.84
C ARG A 95 2.02 14.13 2.63
N GLY A 96 2.85 15.07 3.08
CA GLY A 96 2.35 16.22 3.80
C GLY A 96 1.61 15.80 5.05
N ARG A 97 0.43 16.30 5.23
CA ARG A 97 -0.38 15.99 6.39
C ARG A 97 -1.46 14.97 6.10
N SER A 98 -1.43 14.36 4.93
CA SER A 98 -2.48 13.41 4.57
C SER A 98 -2.49 12.24 5.53
N PHE A 99 -3.68 11.80 5.86
CA PHE A 99 -3.90 10.64 6.70
C PHE A 99 -3.91 9.35 5.88
N ILE A 100 -3.84 9.49 4.56
CA ILE A 100 -3.88 8.35 3.64
C ILE A 100 -2.46 8.10 3.15
N PRO A 101 -1.90 6.91 3.36
CA PRO A 101 -0.53 6.66 2.90
C PRO A 101 -0.42 6.76 1.40
N MET A 102 0.66 7.38 0.97
CA MET A 102 0.99 7.50 -0.43
C MET A 102 1.55 6.19 -0.95
N ALA A 103 2.22 5.44 -0.08
CA ALA A 103 2.80 4.15 -0.41
C ALA A 103 2.95 3.35 0.87
N ILE A 104 3.06 2.04 0.72
CA ILE A 104 3.34 1.14 1.84
C ILE A 104 4.52 0.27 1.43
N LYS A 105 5.58 0.30 2.21
CA LYS A 105 6.75 -0.50 1.95
C LYS A 105 6.71 -1.74 2.81
N ILE A 106 6.79 -2.91 2.18
CA ILE A 106 6.75 -4.18 2.87
C ILE A 106 8.14 -4.78 2.81
N GLU A 107 8.67 -5.17 3.96
CA GLU A 107 9.97 -5.82 4.05
C GLU A 107 9.86 -7.04 4.93
N ALA A 108 10.48 -8.11 4.49
CA ALA A 108 10.57 -9.32 5.31
C ALA A 108 11.97 -9.87 5.14
N SER A 109 12.49 -10.50 6.19
CA SER A 109 13.88 -10.92 6.15
C SER A 109 14.17 -12.06 7.11
N ASP A 110 15.38 -12.60 6.96
CA ASP A 110 16.04 -13.49 7.92
C ASP A 110 15.60 -14.95 7.76
N PRO A 111 16.41 -15.75 7.10
CA PRO A 111 17.69 -15.39 6.45
C PRO A 111 17.51 -14.85 5.03
N LYS A 112 16.38 -15.08 4.40
CA LYS A 112 16.17 -14.54 3.07
C LYS A 112 15.64 -13.12 3.17
N ARG A 113 15.35 -12.53 2.04
CA ARG A 113 14.90 -11.16 2.03
C ARG A 113 13.85 -10.97 0.95
N PHE A 114 12.81 -10.23 1.30
CA PHE A 114 11.76 -9.88 0.37
C PHE A 114 11.38 -8.42 0.60
N GLU A 115 11.26 -7.67 -0.48
CA GLU A 115 10.84 -6.28 -0.40
C GLU A 115 9.88 -5.98 -1.52
N CYS A 116 8.86 -5.20 -1.21
CA CYS A 116 8.02 -4.64 -2.25
C CYS A 116 7.41 -3.35 -1.74
N GLU A 117 6.91 -2.56 -2.66
CA GLU A 117 6.28 -1.29 -2.30
C GLU A 117 4.96 -1.22 -3.04
N ILE A 118 3.89 -0.90 -2.31
CA ILE A 118 2.58 -0.68 -2.91
C ILE A 118 2.41 0.82 -3.03
N ASN A 119 2.36 1.31 -4.26
CA ASN A 119 2.24 2.73 -4.52
C ASN A 119 0.77 3.06 -4.71
N ILE A 120 0.28 4.05 -3.99
CA ILE A 120 -1.14 4.28 -3.85
C ILE A 120 -1.58 5.57 -4.53
N TRP A 121 -0.90 6.69 -4.25
CA TRP A 121 -1.27 7.94 -4.87
C TRP A 121 -0.07 8.89 -4.83
N GLY A 122 -0.21 10.02 -5.51
CA GLY A 122 0.83 11.03 -5.51
C GLY A 122 2.07 10.59 -6.26
N GLU A 123 3.19 11.16 -5.91
CA GLU A 123 4.44 10.89 -6.59
C GLU A 123 4.88 9.44 -6.47
N ALA A 124 4.36 8.72 -5.48
CA ALA A 124 4.73 7.33 -5.33
C ALA A 124 4.35 6.52 -6.55
N LEU A 125 3.31 6.91 -7.26
CA LEU A 125 2.90 6.17 -8.45
C LEU A 125 3.95 6.20 -9.54
N ASP A 126 4.82 7.19 -9.52
CA ASP A 126 5.90 7.26 -10.50
C ASP A 126 6.99 6.23 -10.25
N ARG A 127 7.03 5.66 -9.05
CA ARG A 127 8.05 4.67 -8.70
C ARG A 127 7.71 3.28 -9.14
N GLU A 128 6.47 3.05 -9.52
CA GLU A 128 6.00 1.71 -9.81
C GLU A 128 6.83 1.01 -10.87
N THR A 129 7.14 1.73 -11.91
CA THR A 129 7.89 1.16 -13.02
C THR A 129 9.24 0.65 -12.58
N GLU A 130 9.91 1.41 -11.73
CA GLU A 130 11.23 1.02 -11.29
C GLU A 130 11.20 -0.21 -10.40
N LEU A 131 10.20 -0.29 -9.55
CA LEU A 131 10.11 -1.39 -8.63
C LEU A 131 9.81 -2.70 -9.32
N GLN A 132 9.27 -2.65 -10.52
CA GLN A 132 8.91 -3.86 -11.24
C GLN A 132 10.00 -4.35 -12.15
N ARG A 133 11.15 -3.74 -12.13
CA ARG A 133 12.23 -4.19 -12.98
C ARG A 133 12.74 -5.53 -12.53
N PRO A 134 12.74 -6.50 -13.41
CA PRO A 134 13.10 -7.85 -12.99
C PRO A 134 14.57 -8.00 -12.71
N ASP A 135 15.37 -7.19 -13.31
CA ASP A 135 16.79 -7.39 -13.12
C ASP A 135 17.29 -6.75 -11.89
N SER A 136 16.44 -6.17 -11.12
CA SER A 136 16.90 -5.66 -9.88
C SER A 136 17.44 -6.78 -9.04
N GLY A 137 17.08 -7.96 -9.38
CA GLY A 137 17.70 -9.07 -8.72
C GLY A 137 19.07 -9.28 -9.27
#